data_8dff21be5fc52a1390f55f90027dd837
#
_entry.id   8dff21be5fc52a1390f55f90027dd837
#
_cell.length_a   1.000
_cell.length_b   1.000
_cell.length_c   1.000
_cell.angle_alpha   90.00
_cell.angle_beta   90.00
_cell.angle_gamma   90.00
#
_symmetry.space_group_name_H-M   'P 1'
#
loop_
_entity.id
_entity.type
_entity.pdbx_description
1 polymer ?
#
loop_
_entity_poly.entity_id
_entity_poly.type
_entity_poly.pdbx_seq_one_letter_code
_entity_poly.pdbx_strand_id
1 'polypeptide(L)'
;MSAAPLNPPRPAIRLLSETTANRIAAGEVVERPAAALKEIVENALDAGARRIAVTLEGGGMDRILVEDDGIGMGPDDLALAVERHATSKLPEEATLFRIATLGFRGEALPSIGAVARLSITSCPRDGAAHRINVEGGLKGDVAPASGAPGTRVEVRDLFFATPARRKFLKHPRTEAEHAVEAVRRLALAWPEVAFRVESDGREVLSLPAADQEGRIRQVLGAEFAAAAVPIESVSQNLDISGLAALPSHHRPTTLGQQLVVNRRPVRDPLLRVALRVAYRDVIPQGRHPVAALFLQVPPESVDVNVHPMKTELRFRDGEA
;
A
#
# COMPACT_ATOMS: atom_id res chain seq x y z
N MET A 1 -32.19 32.14 -44.95
CA MET A 1 -31.08 31.88 -44.01
C MET A 1 -31.65 31.38 -42.70
N SER A 2 -31.59 30.08 -42.46
CA SER A 2 -32.08 29.46 -41.26
C SER A 2 -31.08 29.67 -40.14
N ALA A 3 -31.48 30.35 -39.05
CA ALA A 3 -30.64 30.56 -37.88
C ALA A 3 -30.44 29.22 -37.18
N ALA A 4 -29.18 28.82 -36.97
CA ALA A 4 -28.85 27.66 -36.15
C ALA A 4 -29.39 27.84 -34.73
N PRO A 5 -29.89 26.81 -34.07
CA PRO A 5 -30.41 26.92 -32.70
C PRO A 5 -29.30 27.34 -31.77
N LEU A 6 -29.52 28.41 -30.99
CA LEU A 6 -28.59 29.05 -30.07
C LEU A 6 -28.24 28.25 -28.81
N ASN A 7 -28.82 27.04 -28.64
CA ASN A 7 -28.49 26.15 -27.54
C ASN A 7 -28.36 24.73 -28.05
N PRO A 8 -27.20 24.07 -27.91
CA PRO A 8 -27.11 22.63 -28.14
C PRO A 8 -28.05 21.88 -27.17
N PRO A 9 -28.72 20.80 -27.62
CA PRO A 9 -29.60 20.03 -26.75
C PRO A 9 -28.83 19.56 -25.52
N ARG A 10 -29.41 19.73 -24.32
CA ARG A 10 -28.81 19.25 -23.08
C ARG A 10 -28.57 17.75 -23.20
N PRO A 11 -27.36 17.26 -22.92
CA PRO A 11 -27.09 15.83 -22.92
C PRO A 11 -27.98 15.11 -21.89
N ALA A 12 -28.65 14.06 -22.31
CA ALA A 12 -29.52 13.28 -21.43
C ALA A 12 -28.65 12.52 -20.39
N ILE A 13 -29.10 12.50 -19.14
CA ILE A 13 -28.52 11.66 -18.09
C ILE A 13 -28.77 10.19 -18.45
N ARG A 14 -27.73 9.37 -18.41
CA ARG A 14 -27.81 7.94 -18.70
C ARG A 14 -27.04 7.14 -17.63
N LEU A 15 -27.54 5.94 -17.32
CA LEU A 15 -26.79 4.99 -16.51
C LEU A 15 -25.57 4.51 -17.30
N LEU A 16 -24.42 4.53 -16.64
CA LEU A 16 -23.20 3.93 -17.19
C LEU A 16 -23.33 2.41 -17.18
N SER A 17 -22.69 1.74 -18.12
CA SER A 17 -22.50 0.29 -18.01
C SER A 17 -21.67 -0.02 -16.75
N GLU A 18 -21.91 -1.16 -16.12
CA GLU A 18 -21.19 -1.60 -14.93
C GLU A 18 -19.68 -1.60 -15.16
N THR A 19 -19.21 -2.09 -16.31
CA THR A 19 -17.80 -2.08 -16.69
C THR A 19 -17.24 -0.65 -16.74
N THR A 20 -17.98 0.31 -17.29
CA THR A 20 -17.53 1.71 -17.35
C THR A 20 -17.48 2.34 -15.95
N ALA A 21 -18.53 2.12 -15.13
CA ALA A 21 -18.59 2.58 -13.76
C ALA A 21 -17.41 2.01 -12.94
N ASN A 22 -17.12 0.72 -13.11
CA ASN A 22 -16.01 0.04 -12.46
C ASN A 22 -14.64 0.60 -12.86
N ARG A 23 -14.43 0.93 -14.15
CA ARG A 23 -13.18 1.57 -14.62
C ARG A 23 -12.99 2.98 -14.08
N ILE A 24 -14.07 3.75 -13.95
CA ILE A 24 -14.01 5.09 -13.35
C ILE A 24 -13.64 4.99 -11.87
N ALA A 25 -14.36 4.18 -11.09
CA ALA A 25 -14.08 3.97 -9.67
C ALA A 25 -12.70 3.36 -9.41
N ALA A 26 -12.27 2.38 -10.24
CA ALA A 26 -10.93 1.82 -10.17
C ALA A 26 -9.84 2.90 -10.32
N GLY A 27 -10.13 3.94 -11.06
CA GLY A 27 -9.25 5.06 -11.23
C GLY A 27 -9.00 5.88 -9.96
N GLU A 28 -9.90 5.88 -9.01
CA GLU A 28 -9.75 6.55 -7.72
C GLU A 28 -8.95 5.69 -6.72
N VAL A 29 -9.00 4.37 -6.88
CA VAL A 29 -8.28 3.40 -6.03
C VAL A 29 -6.85 3.17 -6.54
N VAL A 30 -6.69 3.02 -7.87
CA VAL A 30 -5.41 2.73 -8.53
C VAL A 30 -4.99 3.93 -9.37
N GLU A 31 -4.19 4.82 -8.77
CA GLU A 31 -3.68 6.02 -9.47
C GLU A 31 -2.40 5.75 -10.24
N ARG A 32 -1.57 4.82 -9.77
CA ARG A 32 -0.24 4.49 -10.31
C ARG A 32 0.21 3.08 -9.91
N PRO A 33 1.30 2.54 -10.50
CA PRO A 33 1.84 1.23 -10.15
C PRO A 33 2.10 1.04 -8.65
N ALA A 34 2.67 2.04 -7.99
CA ALA A 34 2.94 2.00 -6.54
C ALA A 34 1.67 1.82 -5.68
N ALA A 35 0.51 2.34 -6.13
CA ALA A 35 -0.76 2.16 -5.41
C ALA A 35 -1.27 0.73 -5.54
N ALA A 36 -1.25 0.16 -6.76
CA ALA A 36 -1.61 -1.24 -6.98
C ALA A 36 -0.70 -2.18 -6.19
N LEU A 37 0.63 -1.97 -6.28
CA LEU A 37 1.61 -2.78 -5.56
C LEU A 37 1.38 -2.72 -4.05
N LYS A 38 1.16 -1.52 -3.50
CA LYS A 38 0.90 -1.33 -2.07
C LYS A 38 -0.28 -2.18 -1.60
N GLU A 39 -1.41 -2.12 -2.28
CA GLU A 39 -2.61 -2.89 -1.90
C GLU A 39 -2.36 -4.42 -1.99
N ILE A 40 -1.61 -4.90 -3.00
CA ILE A 40 -1.29 -6.32 -3.13
C ILE A 40 -0.36 -6.76 -1.99
N VAL A 41 0.66 -5.97 -1.65
CA VAL A 41 1.58 -6.27 -0.53
C VAL A 41 0.84 -6.20 0.81
N GLU A 42 -0.08 -5.26 1.02
CA GLU A 42 -0.94 -5.22 2.21
C GLU A 42 -1.80 -6.48 2.33
N ASN A 43 -2.31 -7.01 1.22
CA ASN A 43 -3.04 -8.28 1.23
C ASN A 43 -2.15 -9.47 1.61
N ALA A 44 -0.91 -9.51 1.13
CA ALA A 44 0.07 -10.54 1.52
C ALA A 44 0.40 -10.48 3.02
N LEU A 45 0.59 -9.27 3.57
CA LEU A 45 0.81 -9.06 5.01
C LEU A 45 -0.40 -9.50 5.84
N ASP A 46 -1.61 -9.13 5.43
CA ASP A 46 -2.86 -9.55 6.08
C ASP A 46 -3.07 -11.07 6.00
N ALA A 47 -2.53 -11.74 4.96
CA ALA A 47 -2.51 -13.21 4.82
C ALA A 47 -1.44 -13.89 5.69
N GLY A 48 -0.70 -13.13 6.50
CA GLY A 48 0.31 -13.65 7.41
C GLY A 48 1.59 -14.13 6.73
N ALA A 49 1.94 -13.56 5.57
CA ALA A 49 3.16 -13.87 4.87
C ALA A 49 4.39 -13.55 5.72
N ARG A 50 5.41 -14.41 5.60
CA ARG A 50 6.74 -14.23 6.20
C ARG A 50 7.77 -13.81 5.17
N ARG A 51 7.50 -14.05 3.89
CA ARG A 51 8.35 -13.67 2.76
C ARG A 51 7.47 -13.11 1.65
N ILE A 52 7.87 -11.95 1.16
CA ILE A 52 7.20 -11.27 0.05
C ILE A 52 8.25 -10.91 -0.98
N ALA A 53 8.09 -11.45 -2.20
CA ALA A 53 8.92 -11.13 -3.35
C ALA A 53 8.13 -10.30 -4.36
N VAL A 54 8.74 -9.24 -4.86
CA VAL A 54 8.15 -8.32 -5.84
C VAL A 54 9.04 -8.26 -7.07
N THR A 55 8.45 -8.40 -8.26
CA THR A 55 9.13 -8.14 -9.53
C THR A 55 8.39 -7.05 -10.27
N LEU A 56 9.13 -6.05 -10.75
CA LEU A 56 8.63 -4.91 -11.53
C LEU A 56 9.29 -4.91 -12.91
N GLU A 57 8.49 -4.70 -13.95
CA GLU A 57 8.97 -4.42 -15.30
C GLU A 57 8.36 -3.11 -15.81
N GLY A 58 9.18 -2.29 -16.47
CA GLY A 58 8.74 -0.99 -16.96
C GLY A 58 8.21 -0.08 -15.83
N GLY A 59 8.81 -0.13 -14.63
CA GLY A 59 8.34 0.63 -13.47
C GLY A 59 7.01 0.12 -12.89
N GLY A 60 6.61 -1.10 -13.19
CA GLY A 60 5.33 -1.69 -12.81
C GLY A 60 4.17 -1.33 -13.76
N MET A 61 4.45 -0.66 -14.86
CA MET A 61 3.45 -0.39 -15.92
C MET A 61 3.22 -1.60 -16.80
N ASP A 62 4.30 -2.32 -17.12
CA ASP A 62 4.26 -3.49 -17.97
C ASP A 62 3.98 -4.75 -17.16
N ARG A 63 4.60 -4.85 -15.97
CA ARG A 63 4.34 -5.94 -15.04
C ARG A 63 4.59 -5.58 -13.59
N ILE A 64 3.68 -6.01 -12.71
CA ILE A 64 3.84 -6.12 -11.26
C ILE A 64 3.59 -7.58 -10.92
N LEU A 65 4.54 -8.23 -10.29
CA LEU A 65 4.38 -9.57 -9.73
C LEU A 65 4.67 -9.53 -8.25
N VAL A 66 3.76 -10.04 -7.44
CA VAL A 66 3.95 -10.22 -6.00
C VAL A 66 3.73 -11.69 -5.67
N GLU A 67 4.68 -12.29 -4.98
CA GLU A 67 4.64 -13.67 -4.50
C GLU A 67 4.82 -13.66 -3.00
N ASP A 68 3.92 -14.33 -2.28
CA ASP A 68 3.94 -14.46 -0.83
C ASP A 68 3.78 -15.90 -0.39
N ASP A 69 4.19 -16.20 0.85
CA ASP A 69 4.06 -17.49 1.51
C ASP A 69 2.97 -17.50 2.60
N GLY A 70 1.93 -16.65 2.44
CA GLY A 70 0.78 -16.55 3.34
C GLY A 70 -0.12 -17.78 3.34
N ILE A 71 -1.30 -17.65 3.95
CA ILE A 71 -2.24 -18.77 4.10
C ILE A 71 -2.81 -19.29 2.78
N GLY A 72 -2.77 -18.50 1.70
CA GLY A 72 -3.41 -18.82 0.43
C GLY A 72 -4.94 -18.76 0.48
N MET A 73 -5.58 -19.01 -0.68
CA MET A 73 -7.04 -19.01 -0.86
C MET A 73 -7.47 -20.30 -1.56
N GLY A 74 -8.58 -20.88 -1.11
CA GLY A 74 -9.29 -21.96 -1.83
C GLY A 74 -10.01 -21.43 -3.07
N PRO A 75 -10.59 -22.31 -3.91
CA PRO A 75 -11.25 -21.90 -5.15
C PRO A 75 -12.42 -20.95 -4.93
N ASP A 76 -13.22 -21.13 -3.90
CA ASP A 76 -14.38 -20.30 -3.58
C ASP A 76 -13.95 -18.91 -3.12
N ASP A 77 -12.94 -18.81 -2.22
CA ASP A 77 -12.37 -17.53 -1.78
C ASP A 77 -11.71 -16.80 -2.94
N LEU A 78 -11.02 -17.54 -3.82
CA LEU A 78 -10.35 -16.97 -4.99
C LEU A 78 -11.36 -16.36 -5.98
N ALA A 79 -12.53 -17.00 -6.15
CA ALA A 79 -13.62 -16.49 -6.96
C ALA A 79 -14.19 -15.18 -6.38
N LEU A 80 -14.31 -15.11 -5.04
CA LEU A 80 -14.80 -13.93 -4.32
C LEU A 80 -13.75 -12.81 -4.23
N ALA A 81 -12.45 -13.12 -4.20
CA ALA A 81 -11.39 -12.14 -4.03
C ALA A 81 -11.36 -11.07 -5.15
N VAL A 82 -11.94 -11.36 -6.31
CA VAL A 82 -12.04 -10.44 -7.46
C VAL A 82 -13.42 -9.78 -7.60
N GLU A 83 -14.34 -10.06 -6.66
CA GLU A 83 -15.64 -9.41 -6.57
C GLU A 83 -15.56 -8.12 -5.76
N ARG A 84 -16.37 -7.13 -6.11
CA ARG A 84 -16.49 -5.89 -5.34
C ARG A 84 -17.23 -6.14 -4.03
N HIS A 85 -16.78 -5.44 -2.99
CA HIS A 85 -17.38 -5.53 -1.65
C HIS A 85 -17.25 -6.91 -0.99
N ALA A 86 -16.46 -7.81 -1.56
CA ALA A 86 -16.11 -9.08 -0.93
C ALA A 86 -14.84 -8.92 -0.08
N THR A 87 -14.94 -9.18 1.21
CA THR A 87 -13.82 -9.09 2.14
C THR A 87 -13.98 -10.08 3.28
N SER A 88 -12.89 -10.73 3.66
CA SER A 88 -12.79 -11.55 4.87
C SER A 88 -12.43 -10.73 6.12
N LYS A 89 -12.20 -9.43 5.95
CA LYS A 89 -11.54 -8.56 6.95
C LYS A 89 -12.53 -7.71 7.78
N LEU A 90 -13.81 -7.69 7.40
CA LEU A 90 -14.89 -6.99 8.09
C LEU A 90 -16.07 -7.94 8.29
N PRO A 91 -16.06 -8.81 9.33
CA PRO A 91 -17.15 -9.73 9.56
C PRO A 91 -18.45 -9.05 10.01
N GLU A 92 -18.37 -7.84 10.61
CA GLU A 92 -19.52 -7.11 11.13
C GLU A 92 -19.33 -5.59 10.96
N GLU A 93 -20.43 -4.85 10.83
CA GLU A 93 -20.44 -3.38 10.71
C GLU A 93 -19.80 -2.69 11.93
N ALA A 94 -19.93 -3.27 13.12
CA ALA A 94 -19.33 -2.78 14.35
C ALA A 94 -17.78 -2.78 14.33
N THR A 95 -17.15 -3.60 13.48
CA THR A 95 -15.68 -3.66 13.31
C THR A 95 -15.10 -2.53 12.46
N LEU A 96 -15.94 -1.76 11.77
CA LEU A 96 -15.54 -0.54 11.02
C LEU A 96 -14.78 0.47 11.89
N PHE A 97 -15.04 0.49 13.20
CA PHE A 97 -14.38 1.39 14.16
C PHE A 97 -13.13 0.77 14.83
N ARG A 98 -12.79 -0.49 14.52
CA ARG A 98 -11.66 -1.24 15.09
C ARG A 98 -10.88 -1.97 14.01
N ILE A 99 -10.49 -1.27 12.94
CA ILE A 99 -9.83 -1.89 11.79
C ILE A 99 -8.41 -2.31 12.20
N ALA A 100 -8.21 -3.61 12.40
CA ALA A 100 -6.92 -4.21 12.73
C ALA A 100 -6.10 -4.60 11.48
N THR A 101 -6.76 -4.83 10.34
CA THR A 101 -6.14 -5.23 9.06
C THR A 101 -5.72 -4.02 8.22
N LEU A 102 -4.72 -4.17 7.36
CA LEU A 102 -4.28 -3.11 6.45
C LEU A 102 -5.33 -2.81 5.37
N GLY A 103 -5.90 -3.84 4.75
CA GLY A 103 -7.02 -3.74 3.82
C GLY A 103 -8.36 -4.04 4.49
N PHE A 104 -9.47 -3.43 4.03
CA PHE A 104 -10.82 -3.70 4.58
C PHE A 104 -11.97 -3.48 3.61
N ARG A 105 -11.76 -2.80 2.46
CA ARG A 105 -12.85 -2.37 1.57
C ARG A 105 -13.28 -3.42 0.54
N GLY A 106 -12.49 -4.47 0.30
CA GLY A 106 -12.79 -5.48 -0.73
C GLY A 106 -12.83 -4.91 -2.17
N GLU A 107 -12.05 -3.86 -2.45
CA GLU A 107 -12.10 -3.15 -3.73
C GLU A 107 -10.77 -3.16 -4.50
N ALA A 108 -9.66 -3.53 -3.86
CA ALA A 108 -8.34 -3.41 -4.46
C ALA A 108 -8.16 -4.33 -5.69
N LEU A 109 -8.35 -5.64 -5.52
CA LEU A 109 -8.18 -6.61 -6.61
C LEU A 109 -9.18 -6.40 -7.75
N PRO A 110 -10.50 -6.21 -7.49
CA PRO A 110 -11.44 -5.90 -8.58
C PRO A 110 -11.11 -4.59 -9.29
N SER A 111 -10.63 -3.56 -8.58
CA SER A 111 -10.22 -2.30 -9.21
C SER A 111 -8.98 -2.47 -10.09
N ILE A 112 -7.98 -3.24 -9.65
CA ILE A 112 -6.80 -3.55 -10.47
C ILE A 112 -7.25 -4.34 -11.72
N GLY A 113 -8.07 -5.38 -11.57
CA GLY A 113 -8.58 -6.18 -12.68
C GLY A 113 -9.44 -5.40 -13.69
N ALA A 114 -10.11 -4.32 -13.24
CA ALA A 114 -10.90 -3.45 -14.12
C ALA A 114 -10.04 -2.61 -15.09
N VAL A 115 -8.78 -2.33 -14.74
CA VAL A 115 -7.90 -1.46 -15.53
C VAL A 115 -6.66 -2.16 -16.09
N ALA A 116 -6.40 -3.40 -15.70
CA ALA A 116 -5.22 -4.19 -16.06
C ALA A 116 -5.60 -5.63 -16.45
N ARG A 117 -4.60 -6.43 -16.83
CA ARG A 117 -4.66 -7.89 -16.89
C ARG A 117 -4.16 -8.44 -15.57
N LEU A 118 -5.08 -8.94 -14.75
CA LEU A 118 -4.83 -9.49 -13.44
C LEU A 118 -4.90 -11.01 -13.50
N SER A 119 -3.87 -11.70 -12.99
CA SER A 119 -3.85 -13.13 -12.77
C SER A 119 -3.52 -13.42 -11.31
N ILE A 120 -4.35 -14.19 -10.63
CA ILE A 120 -4.12 -14.60 -9.24
C ILE A 120 -4.04 -16.11 -9.22
N THR A 121 -2.89 -16.64 -8.78
CA THR A 121 -2.72 -18.07 -8.48
C THR A 121 -2.55 -18.20 -6.98
N SER A 122 -3.38 -19.01 -6.34
CA SER A 122 -3.31 -19.20 -4.89
C SER A 122 -3.40 -20.67 -4.52
N CYS A 123 -2.67 -21.05 -3.49
CA CYS A 123 -2.57 -22.42 -2.97
C CYS A 123 -2.66 -22.38 -1.44
N PRO A 124 -3.72 -22.89 -0.82
CA PRO A 124 -3.73 -23.14 0.62
C PRO A 124 -2.67 -24.18 1.01
N ARG A 125 -2.19 -24.14 2.24
CA ARG A 125 -1.14 -25.08 2.71
C ARG A 125 -1.53 -26.56 2.53
N ASP A 126 -2.80 -26.88 2.76
CA ASP A 126 -3.33 -28.24 2.72
C ASP A 126 -4.28 -28.46 1.52
N GLY A 127 -4.09 -27.68 0.45
CA GLY A 127 -4.97 -27.69 -0.71
C GLY A 127 -4.26 -27.68 -2.06
N ALA A 128 -5.03 -27.70 -3.12
CA ALA A 128 -4.53 -27.58 -4.49
C ALA A 128 -4.49 -26.10 -4.93
N ALA A 129 -3.54 -25.79 -5.81
CA ALA A 129 -3.45 -24.46 -6.39
C ALA A 129 -4.54 -24.23 -7.44
N HIS A 130 -5.13 -23.05 -7.41
CA HIS A 130 -6.11 -22.58 -8.38
C HIS A 130 -5.71 -21.20 -8.91
N ARG A 131 -6.20 -20.87 -10.09
CA ARG A 131 -5.97 -19.58 -10.75
C ARG A 131 -7.28 -18.96 -11.23
N ILE A 132 -7.36 -17.64 -11.10
CA ILE A 132 -8.36 -16.81 -11.73
C ILE A 132 -7.70 -15.70 -12.54
N ASN A 133 -8.30 -15.32 -13.67
CA ASN A 133 -7.84 -14.20 -14.49
C ASN A 133 -8.96 -13.17 -14.62
N VAL A 134 -8.59 -11.88 -14.60
CA VAL A 134 -9.50 -10.77 -14.85
C VAL A 134 -8.84 -9.84 -15.87
N GLU A 135 -9.52 -9.55 -16.97
CA GLU A 135 -8.99 -8.68 -18.02
C GLU A 135 -9.93 -7.51 -18.30
N GLY A 136 -9.52 -6.30 -17.91
CA GLY A 136 -10.30 -5.07 -18.15
C GLY A 136 -11.71 -5.11 -17.56
N GLY A 137 -11.88 -5.83 -16.42
CA GLY A 137 -13.16 -6.05 -15.76
C GLY A 137 -13.92 -7.31 -16.20
N LEU A 138 -13.40 -8.06 -17.16
CA LEU A 138 -13.97 -9.35 -17.55
C LEU A 138 -13.32 -10.46 -16.72
N LYS A 139 -14.12 -11.12 -15.90
CA LYS A 139 -13.71 -12.20 -15.01
C LYS A 139 -13.80 -13.54 -15.74
N GLY A 140 -12.72 -14.32 -15.67
CA GLY A 140 -12.72 -15.72 -16.11
C GLY A 140 -13.14 -16.68 -14.99
N ASP A 141 -13.22 -17.98 -15.31
CA ASP A 141 -13.50 -19.02 -14.35
C ASP A 141 -12.27 -19.36 -13.50
N VAL A 142 -12.49 -19.87 -12.29
CA VAL A 142 -11.44 -20.48 -11.47
C VAL A 142 -11.04 -21.82 -12.07
N ALA A 143 -9.76 -21.99 -12.35
CA ALA A 143 -9.21 -23.21 -12.94
C ALA A 143 -8.11 -23.79 -12.07
N PRO A 144 -7.89 -25.12 -12.07
CA PRO A 144 -6.73 -25.75 -11.46
C PRO A 144 -5.42 -25.16 -11.99
N ALA A 145 -4.44 -25.03 -11.11
CA ALA A 145 -3.13 -24.48 -11.46
C ALA A 145 -2.02 -25.22 -10.71
N SER A 146 -0.77 -24.88 -11.02
CA SER A 146 0.39 -25.30 -10.25
C SER A 146 0.93 -24.11 -9.48
N GLY A 147 1.27 -24.29 -8.21
CA GLY A 147 1.84 -23.25 -7.35
C GLY A 147 2.26 -23.81 -6.01
N ALA A 148 3.23 -23.15 -5.37
CA ALA A 148 3.59 -23.39 -3.98
C ALA A 148 2.52 -22.81 -3.05
N PRO A 149 2.42 -23.24 -1.77
CA PRO A 149 1.59 -22.60 -0.77
C PRO A 149 1.84 -21.10 -0.67
N GLY A 150 0.75 -20.32 -0.62
CA GLY A 150 0.77 -18.86 -0.65
C GLY A 150 -0.02 -18.30 -1.83
N THR A 151 0.28 -17.06 -2.20
CA THR A 151 -0.41 -16.38 -3.30
C THR A 151 0.59 -15.71 -4.24
N ARG A 152 0.31 -15.81 -5.54
CA ARG A 152 1.01 -15.13 -6.63
C ARG A 152 0.02 -14.22 -7.35
N VAL A 153 0.22 -12.93 -7.28
CA VAL A 153 -0.59 -11.91 -7.96
C VAL A 153 0.25 -11.28 -9.06
N GLU A 154 -0.19 -11.42 -10.30
CA GLU A 154 0.46 -10.83 -11.47
C GLU A 154 -0.48 -9.83 -12.12
N VAL A 155 0.00 -8.60 -12.29
CA VAL A 155 -0.69 -7.50 -12.98
C VAL A 155 0.14 -7.15 -14.20
N ARG A 156 -0.45 -7.21 -15.39
CA ARG A 156 0.17 -6.83 -16.65
C ARG A 156 -0.56 -5.69 -17.32
N ASP A 157 0.17 -4.90 -18.09
CA ASP A 157 -0.36 -3.82 -18.94
C ASP A 157 -1.26 -2.86 -18.14
N LEU A 158 -0.77 -2.34 -17.03
CA LEU A 158 -1.54 -1.45 -16.16
C LEU A 158 -2.09 -0.26 -16.98
N PHE A 159 -3.39 -0.01 -16.85
CA PHE A 159 -4.17 1.00 -17.57
C PHE A 159 -4.38 0.74 -19.07
N PHE A 160 -4.21 -0.50 -19.57
CA PHE A 160 -4.55 -0.79 -20.96
C PHE A 160 -6.02 -0.50 -21.27
N ALA A 161 -6.91 -0.75 -20.31
CA ALA A 161 -8.35 -0.48 -20.44
C ALA A 161 -8.73 1.00 -20.25
N THR A 162 -7.76 1.84 -19.82
CA THR A 162 -7.93 3.28 -19.58
C THR A 162 -6.74 4.08 -20.13
N PRO A 163 -6.55 4.14 -21.46
CA PRO A 163 -5.35 4.70 -22.11
C PRO A 163 -5.08 6.17 -21.75
N ALA A 164 -6.14 6.95 -21.49
CA ALA A 164 -6.01 8.34 -21.07
C ALA A 164 -5.22 8.44 -19.74
N ARG A 165 -5.43 7.51 -18.81
CA ARG A 165 -4.72 7.48 -17.52
C ARG A 165 -3.25 7.10 -17.68
N ARG A 166 -2.93 6.16 -18.59
CA ARG A 166 -1.55 5.77 -18.89
C ARG A 166 -0.67 6.97 -19.28
N LYS A 167 -1.26 8.00 -19.92
CA LYS A 167 -0.54 9.24 -20.32
C LYS A 167 -0.11 10.12 -19.13
N PHE A 168 -0.70 9.96 -17.95
CA PHE A 168 -0.34 10.71 -16.74
C PHE A 168 0.74 10.02 -15.90
N LEU A 169 1.16 8.81 -16.26
CA LEU A 169 2.26 8.14 -15.59
C LEU A 169 3.57 8.83 -15.90
N LYS A 170 4.46 8.81 -14.93
CA LYS A 170 5.83 9.34 -15.08
C LYS A 170 6.70 8.36 -15.86
N HIS A 171 7.96 8.73 -16.03
CA HIS A 171 8.96 7.84 -16.62
C HIS A 171 9.07 6.53 -15.80
N PRO A 172 9.28 5.34 -16.43
CA PRO A 172 9.34 4.04 -15.75
C PRO A 172 10.24 4.01 -14.53
N ARG A 173 11.42 4.62 -14.61
CA ARG A 173 12.33 4.73 -13.48
C ARG A 173 11.71 5.44 -12.28
N THR A 174 10.97 6.53 -12.49
CA THR A 174 10.31 7.28 -11.42
C THR A 174 9.16 6.48 -10.81
N GLU A 175 8.40 5.74 -11.63
CA GLU A 175 7.34 4.86 -11.11
C GLU A 175 7.94 3.70 -10.31
N ALA A 176 9.06 3.11 -10.75
CA ALA A 176 9.81 2.10 -9.99
C ALA A 176 10.27 2.65 -8.64
N GLU A 177 10.86 3.85 -8.59
CA GLU A 177 11.29 4.49 -7.34
C GLU A 177 10.11 4.66 -6.35
N HIS A 178 8.93 5.08 -6.84
CA HIS A 178 7.72 5.18 -6.02
C HIS A 178 7.24 3.81 -5.52
N ALA A 179 7.29 2.78 -6.37
CA ALA A 179 6.89 1.43 -6.03
C ALA A 179 7.82 0.81 -4.96
N VAL A 180 9.13 0.93 -5.14
CA VAL A 180 10.14 0.46 -4.16
C VAL A 180 9.99 1.18 -2.83
N GLU A 181 9.74 2.50 -2.85
CA GLU A 181 9.52 3.27 -1.62
C GLU A 181 8.24 2.86 -0.89
N ALA A 182 7.18 2.48 -1.61
CA ALA A 182 5.96 1.95 -0.98
C ALA A 182 6.24 0.63 -0.25
N VAL A 183 6.99 -0.30 -0.87
CA VAL A 183 7.40 -1.56 -0.22
C VAL A 183 8.32 -1.28 0.98
N ARG A 184 9.30 -0.37 0.84
CA ARG A 184 10.22 -0.01 1.92
C ARG A 184 9.50 0.47 3.17
N ARG A 185 8.44 1.27 3.01
CA ARG A 185 7.62 1.76 4.12
C ARG A 185 6.81 0.66 4.80
N LEU A 186 6.20 -0.20 4.01
CA LEU A 186 5.50 -1.37 4.55
C LEU A 186 6.47 -2.28 5.30
N ALA A 187 7.64 -2.55 4.72
CA ALA A 187 8.68 -3.36 5.33
C ALA A 187 9.17 -2.78 6.68
N LEU A 188 9.24 -1.46 6.81
CA LEU A 188 9.59 -0.82 8.08
C LEU A 188 8.59 -1.15 9.18
N ALA A 189 7.31 -1.18 8.87
CA ALA A 189 6.23 -1.48 9.82
C ALA A 189 6.10 -2.99 10.14
N TRP A 190 6.76 -3.86 9.36
CA TRP A 190 6.69 -5.32 9.44
C TRP A 190 8.10 -5.93 9.47
N PRO A 191 8.87 -5.70 10.53
CA PRO A 191 10.28 -6.12 10.60
C PRO A 191 10.46 -7.63 10.52
N GLU A 192 9.52 -8.41 11.02
CA GLU A 192 9.54 -9.88 11.02
C GLU A 192 9.31 -10.53 9.64
N VAL A 193 8.93 -9.74 8.62
CA VAL A 193 8.70 -10.20 7.25
C VAL A 193 9.91 -9.90 6.38
N ALA A 194 10.38 -10.87 5.60
CA ALA A 194 11.43 -10.66 4.61
C ALA A 194 10.84 -10.09 3.32
N PHE A 195 11.47 -9.03 2.78
CA PHE A 195 11.06 -8.40 1.52
C PHE A 195 12.20 -8.43 0.52
N ARG A 196 11.87 -8.76 -0.73
CA ARG A 196 12.78 -8.67 -1.87
C ARG A 196 12.06 -7.94 -3.01
N VAL A 197 12.74 -6.98 -3.64
CA VAL A 197 12.21 -6.30 -4.83
C VAL A 197 13.25 -6.37 -5.93
N GLU A 198 12.82 -6.85 -7.09
CA GLU A 198 13.56 -6.83 -8.33
C GLU A 198 12.87 -5.86 -9.31
N SER A 199 13.64 -5.03 -10.01
CA SER A 199 13.15 -4.13 -11.04
C SER A 199 14.00 -4.28 -12.30
N ASP A 200 13.34 -4.61 -13.42
CA ASP A 200 13.96 -4.82 -14.72
C ASP A 200 15.18 -5.75 -14.66
N GLY A 201 15.03 -6.89 -13.96
CA GLY A 201 16.05 -7.93 -13.79
C GLY A 201 17.17 -7.61 -12.79
N ARG A 202 17.03 -6.55 -11.98
CA ARG A 202 18.01 -6.16 -10.96
C ARG A 202 17.36 -6.14 -9.58
N GLU A 203 18.03 -6.74 -8.60
CA GLU A 203 17.62 -6.60 -7.20
C GLU A 203 17.87 -5.15 -6.74
N VAL A 204 16.80 -4.46 -6.32
CA VAL A 204 16.84 -3.07 -5.89
C VAL A 204 16.53 -2.89 -4.40
N LEU A 205 15.98 -3.94 -3.76
CA LEU A 205 15.71 -3.97 -2.33
C LEU A 205 15.80 -5.41 -1.82
N SER A 206 16.55 -5.61 -0.74
CA SER A 206 16.63 -6.89 -0.03
C SER A 206 16.66 -6.59 1.48
N LEU A 207 15.59 -6.97 2.16
CA LEU A 207 15.39 -6.73 3.58
C LEU A 207 15.04 -8.07 4.25
N PRO A 208 16.02 -8.81 4.77
CA PRO A 208 15.76 -10.01 5.54
C PRO A 208 14.95 -9.69 6.79
N ALA A 209 14.23 -10.69 7.33
CA ALA A 209 13.52 -10.54 8.60
C ALA A 209 14.50 -10.10 9.71
N ALA A 210 14.04 -9.20 10.57
CA ALA A 210 14.83 -8.61 11.64
C ALA A 210 13.93 -8.24 12.81
N ASP A 211 14.51 -7.76 13.90
CA ASP A 211 13.81 -6.99 14.91
C ASP A 211 13.56 -5.54 14.44
N GLN A 212 12.88 -4.77 15.23
CA GLN A 212 12.51 -3.38 14.89
C GLN A 212 13.75 -2.52 14.64
N GLU A 213 14.76 -2.58 15.49
CA GLU A 213 15.98 -1.79 15.36
C GLU A 213 16.78 -2.21 14.12
N GLY A 214 16.96 -3.51 13.92
CA GLY A 214 17.60 -4.06 12.73
C GLY A 214 16.91 -3.63 11.44
N ARG A 215 15.58 -3.64 11.41
CA ARG A 215 14.81 -3.15 10.27
C ARG A 215 14.97 -1.66 10.03
N ILE A 216 14.99 -0.84 11.08
CA ILE A 216 15.26 0.59 10.95
C ILE A 216 16.65 0.80 10.34
N ARG A 217 17.67 0.06 10.79
CA ARG A 217 19.04 0.12 10.26
C ARG A 217 19.09 -0.30 8.78
N GLN A 218 18.38 -1.35 8.40
CA GLN A 218 18.27 -1.80 7.00
C GLN A 218 17.65 -0.72 6.09
N VAL A 219 16.63 0.01 6.58
CA VAL A 219 15.85 0.97 5.78
C VAL A 219 16.51 2.35 5.75
N LEU A 220 17.00 2.86 6.87
CA LEU A 220 17.56 4.21 6.99
C LEU A 220 19.08 4.25 6.84
N GLY A 221 19.74 3.09 6.89
CA GLY A 221 21.16 2.95 6.66
C GLY A 221 22.03 3.08 7.90
N ALA A 222 23.30 2.65 7.77
CA ALA A 222 24.25 2.60 8.87
C ALA A 222 24.63 3.99 9.42
N GLU A 223 24.69 5.01 8.55
CA GLU A 223 24.99 6.39 8.94
C GLU A 223 23.94 6.95 9.91
N PHE A 224 22.65 6.72 9.60
CA PHE A 224 21.56 7.08 10.52
C PHE A 224 21.68 6.30 11.83
N ALA A 225 21.90 4.99 11.75
CA ALA A 225 21.97 4.13 12.93
C ALA A 225 23.08 4.53 13.89
N ALA A 226 24.23 4.99 13.38
CA ALA A 226 25.33 5.47 14.18
C ALA A 226 25.07 6.85 14.84
N ALA A 227 24.17 7.64 14.26
CA ALA A 227 23.80 8.96 14.73
C ALA A 227 22.45 9.01 15.46
N ALA A 228 21.82 7.88 15.72
CA ALA A 228 20.50 7.80 16.32
C ALA A 228 20.56 7.27 17.76
N VAL A 229 19.60 7.72 18.56
CA VAL A 229 19.36 7.25 19.92
C VAL A 229 18.00 6.57 20.01
N PRO A 230 17.85 5.55 20.86
CA PRO A 230 16.56 4.92 21.10
C PRO A 230 15.59 5.90 21.76
N ILE A 231 14.34 5.84 21.30
CA ILE A 231 13.20 6.54 21.89
C ILE A 231 12.26 5.48 22.42
N GLU A 232 11.89 5.61 23.68
CA GLU A 232 10.87 4.77 24.32
C GLU A 232 10.08 5.62 25.30
N SER A 233 8.78 5.59 25.19
CA SER A 233 7.86 6.27 26.09
C SER A 233 6.55 5.47 26.15
N VAL A 234 6.09 5.23 27.36
CA VAL A 234 4.83 4.50 27.61
C VAL A 234 3.89 5.38 28.42
N SER A 235 2.68 5.56 27.93
CA SER A 235 1.62 6.27 28.62
C SER A 235 0.30 5.49 28.54
N GLN A 236 -0.77 5.98 29.18
CA GLN A 236 -2.06 5.26 29.21
C GLN A 236 -2.66 5.02 27.81
N ASN A 237 -2.42 5.94 26.85
CA ASN A 237 -3.09 5.94 25.55
C ASN A 237 -2.12 5.98 24.37
N LEU A 238 -0.81 6.03 24.63
CA LEU A 238 0.18 6.15 23.58
C LEU A 238 1.52 5.55 24.01
N ASP A 239 1.95 4.51 23.32
CA ASP A 239 3.31 3.99 23.43
C ASP A 239 4.10 4.42 22.20
N ILE A 240 5.28 4.95 22.42
CA ILE A 240 6.21 5.39 21.38
C ILE A 240 7.49 4.60 21.52
N SER A 241 7.95 4.01 20.41
CA SER A 241 9.26 3.37 20.32
C SER A 241 9.94 3.73 19.01
N GLY A 242 11.25 3.48 18.91
CA GLY A 242 11.99 3.66 17.68
C GLY A 242 13.35 4.32 17.86
N LEU A 243 13.84 4.94 16.79
CA LEU A 243 15.11 5.64 16.76
C LEU A 243 14.94 7.08 16.25
N ALA A 244 15.60 8.03 16.91
CA ALA A 244 15.65 9.42 16.49
C ALA A 244 17.10 9.89 16.39
N ALA A 245 17.46 10.56 15.29
CA ALA A 245 18.81 11.02 15.06
C ALA A 245 19.22 12.14 16.02
N LEU A 246 20.49 12.18 16.40
CA LEU A 246 21.08 13.33 17.05
C LEU A 246 20.93 14.60 16.18
N PRO A 247 20.86 15.80 16.76
CA PRO A 247 20.66 17.04 16.02
C PRO A 247 21.68 17.30 14.90
N SER A 248 22.89 16.75 15.00
CA SER A 248 23.92 16.82 13.96
C SER A 248 23.56 16.09 12.67
N HIS A 249 22.64 15.10 12.73
CA HIS A 249 22.20 14.30 11.58
C HIS A 249 20.80 14.73 11.15
N HIS A 250 20.72 15.71 10.26
CA HIS A 250 19.48 16.26 9.74
C HIS A 250 19.45 16.26 8.19
N ARG A 251 18.29 16.41 7.58
CA ARG A 251 18.12 16.39 6.11
C ARG A 251 17.43 17.68 5.62
N PRO A 252 17.59 18.04 4.33
CA PRO A 252 16.88 19.20 3.74
C PRO A 252 15.41 18.90 3.47
N THR A 253 14.99 17.65 3.55
CA THR A 253 13.62 17.19 3.25
C THR A 253 13.07 16.30 4.37
N THR A 254 11.77 16.09 4.39
CA THR A 254 11.07 15.22 5.35
C THR A 254 11.14 13.73 4.99
N LEU A 255 11.88 13.33 3.95
CA LEU A 255 11.96 11.94 3.50
C LEU A 255 12.54 10.98 4.54
N GLY A 256 13.39 11.50 5.45
CA GLY A 256 13.94 10.73 6.57
C GLY A 256 12.98 10.55 7.76
N GLN A 257 11.78 11.11 7.71
CA GLN A 257 10.78 10.96 8.77
C GLN A 257 9.87 9.76 8.45
N GLN A 258 10.11 8.66 9.14
CA GLN A 258 9.32 7.43 9.00
C GLN A 258 8.45 7.28 10.25
N LEU A 259 7.15 7.33 10.06
CA LEU A 259 6.15 7.28 11.13
C LEU A 259 5.23 6.08 10.88
N VAL A 260 5.06 5.26 11.91
CA VAL A 260 4.22 4.06 11.88
C VAL A 260 3.23 4.14 13.03
N VAL A 261 1.94 4.01 12.76
CA VAL A 261 0.89 3.98 13.78
C VAL A 261 0.15 2.65 13.66
N ASN A 262 0.12 1.85 14.72
CA ASN A 262 -0.54 0.54 14.74
C ASN A 262 -0.16 -0.31 13.52
N ARG A 263 1.16 -0.42 13.23
CA ARG A 263 1.73 -1.15 12.07
C ARG A 263 1.37 -0.57 10.70
N ARG A 264 0.84 0.66 10.62
CA ARG A 264 0.57 1.37 9.38
C ARG A 264 1.59 2.48 9.15
N PRO A 265 2.33 2.49 8.03
CA PRO A 265 3.14 3.65 7.66
C PRO A 265 2.25 4.85 7.34
N VAL A 266 2.50 5.99 8.00
CA VAL A 266 1.67 7.19 7.85
C VAL A 266 2.48 8.42 7.44
N ARG A 267 1.80 9.40 6.88
CA ARG A 267 2.31 10.74 6.55
C ARG A 267 1.47 11.82 7.23
N ASP A 268 1.17 11.62 8.48
CA ASP A 268 0.30 12.50 9.23
C ASP A 268 0.93 13.88 9.48
N PRO A 269 0.24 15.00 9.18
CA PRO A 269 0.74 16.35 9.39
C PRO A 269 0.97 16.68 10.86
N LEU A 270 0.11 16.21 11.79
CA LEU A 270 0.21 16.46 13.23
C LEU A 270 1.50 15.85 13.79
N LEU A 271 1.74 14.58 13.50
CA LEU A 271 2.95 13.88 13.94
C LEU A 271 4.23 14.53 13.39
N ARG A 272 4.18 15.04 12.15
CA ARG A 272 5.32 15.78 11.57
C ARG A 272 5.54 17.11 12.25
N VAL A 273 4.48 17.81 12.65
CA VAL A 273 4.57 19.03 13.41
C VAL A 273 5.17 18.74 14.79
N ALA A 274 4.68 17.72 15.50
CA ALA A 274 5.21 17.30 16.80
C ALA A 274 6.72 16.99 16.72
N LEU A 275 7.14 16.21 15.71
CA LEU A 275 8.56 15.90 15.50
C LEU A 275 9.38 17.18 15.20
N ARG A 276 8.85 18.12 14.42
CA ARG A 276 9.51 19.41 14.15
C ARG A 276 9.63 20.25 15.40
N VAL A 277 8.60 20.29 16.24
CA VAL A 277 8.62 21.04 17.51
C VAL A 277 9.66 20.46 18.46
N ALA A 278 9.75 19.13 18.56
CA ALA A 278 10.74 18.46 19.40
C ALA A 278 12.20 18.79 19.01
N TYR A 279 12.45 19.13 17.74
CA TYR A 279 13.80 19.47 17.26
C TYR A 279 14.02 20.96 16.98
N ARG A 280 13.02 21.82 17.22
CA ARG A 280 13.02 23.23 16.80
C ARG A 280 14.24 24.03 17.24
N ASP A 281 14.67 23.83 18.46
CA ASP A 281 15.74 24.64 19.08
C ASP A 281 17.13 24.01 18.94
N VAL A 282 17.24 22.82 18.31
CA VAL A 282 18.49 22.05 18.24
C VAL A 282 18.95 21.75 16.81
N ILE A 283 18.13 22.00 15.79
CA ILE A 283 18.54 21.85 14.38
C ILE A 283 18.42 23.20 13.63
N PRO A 284 19.26 23.43 12.59
CA PRO A 284 19.20 24.65 11.81
C PRO A 284 17.82 24.86 11.13
N GLN A 285 17.42 26.12 10.97
CA GLN A 285 16.19 26.47 10.28
C GLN A 285 16.18 25.93 8.84
N GLY A 286 15.03 25.41 8.40
CA GLY A 286 14.87 24.79 7.06
C GLY A 286 15.44 23.37 6.96
N ARG A 287 15.90 22.80 8.06
CA ARG A 287 16.31 21.39 8.13
C ARG A 287 15.26 20.54 8.86
N HIS A 288 15.31 19.25 8.63
CA HIS A 288 14.35 18.29 9.16
C HIS A 288 15.07 17.17 9.91
N PRO A 289 14.56 16.76 11.08
CA PRO A 289 15.09 15.60 11.80
C PRO A 289 14.87 14.31 10.98
N VAL A 290 15.75 13.34 11.23
CA VAL A 290 15.61 11.98 10.73
C VAL A 290 15.19 11.10 11.88
N ALA A 291 14.10 10.37 11.73
CA ALA A 291 13.57 9.49 12.78
C ALA A 291 12.73 8.36 12.16
N ALA A 292 12.72 7.21 12.83
CA ALA A 292 11.76 6.15 12.63
C ALA A 292 11.03 5.90 13.95
N LEU A 293 9.78 6.33 14.04
CA LEU A 293 8.97 6.25 15.24
C LEU A 293 7.75 5.36 15.03
N PHE A 294 7.49 4.50 15.99
CA PHE A 294 6.38 3.57 16.04
C PHE A 294 5.47 3.98 17.19
N LEU A 295 4.24 4.25 16.87
CA LEU A 295 3.22 4.66 17.81
C LEU A 295 2.19 3.54 17.93
N GLN A 296 1.93 3.10 19.16
CA GLN A 296 0.82 2.21 19.48
C GLN A 296 -0.23 3.02 20.22
N VAL A 297 -1.44 3.03 19.68
CA VAL A 297 -2.58 3.74 20.25
C VAL A 297 -3.80 2.80 20.29
N PRO A 298 -4.74 2.98 21.21
CA PRO A 298 -6.00 2.23 21.18
C PRO A 298 -6.67 2.38 19.80
N PRO A 299 -7.14 1.30 19.17
CA PRO A 299 -7.74 1.36 17.82
C PRO A 299 -8.89 2.36 17.70
N GLU A 300 -9.66 2.53 18.77
CA GLU A 300 -10.77 3.48 18.88
C GLU A 300 -10.34 4.95 18.90
N SER A 301 -9.08 5.24 19.19
CA SER A 301 -8.53 6.61 19.23
C SER A 301 -8.15 7.15 17.86
N VAL A 302 -8.14 6.32 16.82
CA VAL A 302 -7.67 6.67 15.48
C VAL A 302 -8.68 6.26 14.42
N ASP A 303 -9.12 7.22 13.61
CA ASP A 303 -9.84 6.93 12.38
C ASP A 303 -8.85 6.79 11.20
N VAL A 304 -8.79 5.59 10.62
CA VAL A 304 -7.94 5.26 9.47
C VAL A 304 -8.65 5.44 8.12
N ASN A 305 -9.95 5.76 8.14
CA ASN A 305 -10.78 5.89 6.93
C ASN A 305 -10.86 7.34 6.43
N VAL A 306 -9.79 8.12 6.55
CA VAL A 306 -9.75 9.55 6.19
C VAL A 306 -9.36 9.76 4.74
N HIS A 307 -8.45 8.95 4.19
CA HIS A 307 -7.91 9.12 2.85
C HIS A 307 -7.95 7.79 2.07
N PRO A 308 -8.27 7.78 0.74
CA PRO A 308 -8.30 6.56 -0.06
C PRO A 308 -7.00 5.72 0.04
N MET A 309 -5.85 6.39 0.04
CA MET A 309 -4.53 5.75 0.18
C MET A 309 -4.16 5.38 1.63
N LYS A 310 -5.02 5.68 2.61
CA LYS A 310 -4.82 5.36 4.04
C LYS A 310 -3.48 5.89 4.61
N THR A 311 -2.95 6.97 4.04
CA THR A 311 -1.67 7.57 4.46
C THR A 311 -1.83 8.62 5.55
N GLU A 312 -3.05 9.11 5.77
CA GLU A 312 -3.39 10.08 6.80
C GLU A 312 -4.34 9.44 7.81
N LEU A 313 -4.18 9.84 9.05
CA LEU A 313 -5.00 9.38 10.17
C LEU A 313 -5.73 10.59 10.77
N ARG A 314 -6.83 10.35 11.43
CA ARG A 314 -7.48 11.36 12.26
C ARG A 314 -7.54 10.86 13.69
N PHE A 315 -6.77 11.51 14.56
CA PHE A 315 -6.88 11.27 15.99
C PHE A 315 -8.19 11.86 16.51
N ARG A 316 -8.94 11.12 17.35
CA ARG A 316 -10.20 11.61 17.92
C ARG A 316 -9.96 12.74 18.91
N ASP A 317 -8.90 12.63 19.71
CA ASP A 317 -8.47 13.65 20.66
C ASP A 317 -7.15 14.25 20.17
N GLY A 318 -7.23 15.28 19.30
CA GLY A 318 -6.06 15.96 18.74
C GLY A 318 -5.35 16.90 19.72
N GLU A 319 -5.80 17.00 20.96
CA GLU A 319 -5.24 17.85 22.03
C GLU A 319 -4.46 17.04 23.10
N ALA A 320 -4.36 15.71 22.96
CA ALA A 320 -3.64 14.84 23.90
C ALA A 320 -2.15 14.70 23.59
#